data_3a11727dd1a8fb0881d6543c21cd578c
#
_entry.id   3a11727dd1a8fb0881d6543c21cd578c
#
_cell.length_a   1.000
_cell.length_b   1.000
_cell.length_c   1.000
_cell.angle_alpha   90.00
_cell.angle_beta   90.00
_cell.angle_gamma   90.00
#
_symmetry.space_group_name_H-M   'P 1'
#
loop_
_entity.id
_entity.type
_entity.pdbx_description
1 polymer ?
#
loop_
_entity_poly.entity_id
_entity_poly.type
_entity_poly.pdbx_seq_one_letter_code
_entity_poly.pdbx_strand_id
1 'polypeptide(L)' 'MTLADRLNQIIAEQNITKQEFAERIGISRNYLYVLTGNSRPDKNKTISRALAKLIAIEFGYDEEWIMNG' A
#
# COMPACT_ATOMS: atom_id res chain seq x y z
N MET A 1 3.31 5.52 12.29
CA MET A 1 2.94 4.47 11.33
C MET A 1 3.53 4.83 9.97
N THR A 2 4.28 3.91 9.37
CA THR A 2 4.89 4.14 8.07
C THR A 2 3.91 3.79 6.95
N LEU A 3 4.26 4.15 5.71
CA LEU A 3 3.49 3.71 4.54
C LEU A 3 3.40 2.20 4.49
N ALA A 4 4.52 1.50 4.76
CA ALA A 4 4.51 0.04 4.79
C ALA A 4 3.50 -0.50 5.80
N ASP A 5 3.45 0.10 6.98
CA ASP A 5 2.48 -0.31 8.01
C ASP A 5 1.05 -0.12 7.54
N ARG A 6 0.76 1.02 6.92
CA ARG A 6 -0.59 1.30 6.44
C ARG A 6 -1.01 0.33 5.33
N LEU A 7 -0.12 0.06 4.38
CA LEU A 7 -0.44 -0.88 3.30
C LEU A 7 -0.60 -2.30 3.83
N ASN A 8 0.24 -2.71 4.75
CA ASN A 8 0.12 -4.03 5.39
C ASN A 8 -1.17 -4.14 6.19
N GLN A 9 -1.59 -3.06 6.84
CA GLN A 9 -2.86 -3.03 7.55
C GLN A 9 -4.04 -3.25 6.61
N ILE A 10 -4.04 -2.56 5.45
CA ILE A 10 -5.10 -2.75 4.45
C ILE A 10 -5.16 -4.21 4.00
N ILE A 11 -4.01 -4.79 3.67
CA ILE A 11 -3.92 -6.17 3.21
C ILE A 11 -4.50 -7.12 4.27
N ALA A 12 -4.13 -6.90 5.52
CA ALA A 12 -4.62 -7.73 6.62
C ALA A 12 -6.12 -7.58 6.83
N GLU A 13 -6.63 -6.35 6.80
CA GLU A 13 -8.05 -6.07 7.00
C GLU A 13 -8.90 -6.64 5.88
N GLN A 14 -8.39 -6.62 4.66
CA GLN A 14 -9.09 -7.16 3.50
C GLN A 14 -8.98 -8.68 3.41
N ASN A 15 -8.11 -9.27 4.23
CA ASN A 15 -7.89 -10.72 4.25
C ASN A 15 -7.46 -11.26 2.88
N ILE A 16 -6.55 -10.57 2.23
CA ILE A 16 -6.03 -10.92 0.91
C ILE A 16 -4.51 -11.08 0.97
N THR A 17 -3.94 -11.66 -0.09
CA THR A 17 -2.48 -11.76 -0.21
C THR A 17 -1.91 -10.48 -0.81
N LYS A 18 -0.59 -10.30 -0.65
CA LYS A 18 0.10 -9.18 -1.32
C LYS A 18 -0.02 -9.30 -2.83
N GLN A 19 0.03 -10.52 -3.36
CA GLN A 19 -0.12 -10.72 -4.80
C GLN A 19 -1.49 -10.24 -5.28
N GLU A 20 -2.55 -10.61 -4.57
CA GLU A 20 -3.89 -10.18 -4.92
C GLU A 20 -4.04 -8.66 -4.83
N PHE A 21 -3.48 -8.05 -3.77
CA PHE A 21 -3.49 -6.61 -3.61
C PHE A 21 -2.83 -5.93 -4.82
N ALA A 22 -1.63 -6.40 -5.20
CA ALA A 22 -0.90 -5.84 -6.33
C ALA A 22 -1.69 -5.96 -7.64
N GLU A 23 -2.29 -7.12 -7.87
CA GLU A 23 -3.09 -7.35 -9.08
C GLU A 23 -4.29 -6.41 -9.14
N ARG A 24 -4.96 -6.18 -8.01
CA ARG A 24 -6.17 -5.37 -7.97
C ARG A 24 -5.89 -3.89 -8.23
N ILE A 25 -4.71 -3.41 -7.86
CA ILE A 25 -4.35 -2.00 -8.07
C ILE A 25 -3.40 -1.81 -9.25
N GLY A 26 -3.04 -2.88 -9.95
CA GLY A 26 -2.30 -2.78 -11.20
C GLY A 26 -0.81 -2.50 -11.05
N ILE A 27 -0.18 -2.96 -9.98
CA ILE A 27 1.26 -2.83 -9.80
C ILE A 27 1.90 -4.22 -9.75
N SER A 28 3.22 -4.26 -9.95
CA SER A 28 3.93 -5.53 -9.85
C SER A 28 4.05 -5.95 -8.38
N ARG A 29 4.13 -7.26 -8.17
CA ARG A 29 4.35 -7.80 -6.83
C ARG A 29 5.67 -7.30 -6.24
N ASN A 30 6.72 -7.24 -7.08
CA ASN A 30 8.02 -6.76 -6.64
C ASN A 30 7.96 -5.33 -6.14
N TYR A 31 7.24 -4.47 -6.85
CA TYR A 31 7.08 -3.08 -6.43
C TYR A 31 6.34 -3.01 -5.09
N LEU A 32 5.30 -3.82 -4.93
CA LEU A 32 4.57 -3.86 -3.65
C LEU A 32 5.47 -4.34 -2.52
N TYR A 33 6.31 -5.33 -2.75
CA TYR A 33 7.26 -5.78 -1.73
C TYR A 33 8.23 -4.66 -1.33
N VAL A 34 8.66 -3.85 -2.28
CA VAL A 34 9.48 -2.67 -1.96
C VAL A 34 8.73 -1.71 -1.06
N LEU A 35 7.46 -1.45 -1.37
CA LEU A 35 6.65 -0.52 -0.59
C LEU A 35 6.32 -1.03 0.81
N THR A 36 6.16 -2.33 0.98
CA THR A 36 5.72 -2.94 2.24
C THR A 36 6.83 -3.67 2.98
N GLY A 37 8.03 -3.74 2.40
CA GLY A 37 9.14 -4.46 3.01
C GLY A 37 9.72 -3.72 4.20
N ASN A 38 10.16 -4.50 5.18
CA ASN A 38 10.72 -3.97 6.42
C ASN A 38 12.23 -4.17 6.51
N SER A 39 12.87 -4.61 5.42
CA SER A 39 14.29 -4.94 5.45
C SER A 39 15.19 -3.72 5.58
N ARG A 40 14.68 -2.52 5.29
CA ARG A 40 15.41 -1.27 5.49
C ARG A 40 14.42 -0.20 5.95
N PRO A 41 14.74 0.50 7.04
CA PRO A 41 13.93 1.66 7.41
C PRO A 41 14.21 2.80 6.43
N ASP A 42 13.52 2.79 5.31
CA ASP A 42 13.62 3.88 4.36
C ASP A 42 12.55 4.89 4.71
N LYS A 43 12.98 5.98 5.30
CA LYS A 43 12.07 7.03 5.76
C LYS A 43 11.40 7.76 4.61
N ASN A 44 11.88 7.55 3.39
CA ASN A 44 11.43 8.31 2.22
C ASN A 44 10.54 7.51 1.30
N LYS A 45 10.07 6.32 1.72
CA LYS A 45 9.14 5.55 0.90
C LYS A 45 7.83 6.29 0.81
N THR A 46 7.48 6.67 -0.41
CA THR A 46 6.23 7.34 -0.70
C THR A 46 5.59 6.68 -1.91
N ILE A 47 4.30 6.89 -2.05
CA ILE A 47 3.58 6.47 -3.25
C ILE A 47 3.01 7.71 -3.93
N SER A 48 2.72 7.59 -5.22
CA SER A 48 2.08 8.68 -5.95
C SER A 48 0.64 8.84 -5.44
N ARG A 49 0.14 10.06 -5.55
CA ARG A 49 -1.25 10.32 -5.18
C ARG A 49 -2.20 9.50 -6.06
N ALA A 50 -1.86 9.30 -7.33
CA ALA A 50 -2.67 8.48 -8.22
C ALA A 50 -2.81 7.05 -7.70
N LEU A 51 -1.71 6.45 -7.23
CA LEU A 51 -1.75 5.10 -6.68
C LEU A 51 -2.53 5.06 -5.37
N ALA A 52 -2.33 6.04 -4.49
CA ALA A 52 -3.09 6.13 -3.26
C ALA A 52 -4.58 6.23 -3.53
N LYS A 53 -4.96 7.00 -4.55
CA LYS A 53 -6.35 7.15 -4.94
C LYS A 53 -6.93 5.83 -5.46
N LEU A 54 -6.17 5.07 -6.24
CA LEU A 54 -6.60 3.75 -6.71
C LEU A 54 -6.87 2.82 -5.52
N ILE A 55 -5.96 2.80 -4.55
CA ILE A 55 -6.12 1.97 -3.36
C ILE A 55 -7.37 2.39 -2.58
N ALA A 56 -7.55 3.71 -2.41
CA ALA A 56 -8.71 4.23 -1.69
C ALA A 56 -10.03 3.81 -2.34
N ILE A 57 -10.10 3.90 -3.66
CA ILE A 57 -11.31 3.55 -4.41
C ILE A 57 -11.52 2.03 -4.39
N GLU A 58 -10.46 1.26 -4.62
CA GLU A 58 -10.56 -0.20 -4.74
C GLU A 58 -10.99 -0.84 -3.42
N PHE A 59 -10.46 -0.37 -2.30
CA PHE A 59 -10.64 -1.01 -1.00
C PHE A 59 -11.51 -0.20 -0.03
N GLY A 60 -11.90 1.02 -0.38
CA GLY A 60 -12.77 1.82 0.46
C GLY A 60 -12.05 2.53 1.62
N TYR A 61 -10.85 3.01 1.38
CA TYR A 61 -10.07 3.73 2.38
C TYR A 61 -9.97 5.21 2.03
N ASP A 62 -9.51 5.99 3.02
CA ASP A 62 -9.30 7.42 2.83
C ASP A 62 -7.94 7.66 2.19
N GLU A 63 -7.94 8.37 1.07
CA GLU A 63 -6.71 8.69 0.33
C GLU A 63 -5.70 9.43 1.20
N GLU A 64 -6.13 10.38 2.00
CA GLU A 64 -5.23 11.14 2.87
C GLU A 64 -4.59 10.26 3.93
N TRP A 65 -5.37 9.32 4.48
CA TRP A 65 -4.80 8.38 5.44
C TRP A 65 -3.72 7.52 4.80
N ILE A 66 -3.95 7.07 3.56
CA ILE A 66 -2.97 6.25 2.84
C ILE A 66 -1.68 7.04 2.61
N MET A 67 -1.82 8.31 2.24
CA MET A 67 -0.66 9.16 1.92
C MET A 67 0.10 9.61 3.16
N ASN A 68 -0.60 10.01 4.20
CA ASN A 68 -0.01 10.75 5.31
C ASN A 68 -0.27 10.15 6.69
N GLY A 69 -1.17 9.23 6.80
CA GLY A 69 -1.50 8.57 8.06
C GLY A 69 -2.45 9.34 8.94
#